data_22e696894445db756b9b0e4e11af7248
#
_entry.id   22e696894445db756b9b0e4e11af7248
#
_cell.length_a   1.000
_cell.length_b   1.000
_cell.length_c   1.000
_cell.angle_alpha   90.00
_cell.angle_beta   90.00
_cell.angle_gamma   90.00
#
_symmetry.space_group_name_H-M   'P 1'
#
loop_
_entity.id
_entity.type
_entity.pdbx_description
1 polymer ?
#
loop_
_entity_poly.entity_id
_entity_poly.type
_entity_poly.pdbx_seq_one_letter_code
_entity_poly.pdbx_strand_id
1 'polypeptide(L)'
;AITLVAIFAIPTNLGQFAQYAWFLIAYTLLNAVFYTANNIAYSALTALVTKNSAEQVEMGSWRFMFAFATSLLIQSITLGAVTALGGGAAGWRTVAIIYAIIGLLVNTLSVFSVKELPEGELVDTTDKKEIEQDEKYNLVQAAKLLAGNKYYMMICITYILQQIYGAMISMGTYYATYILGNQNLFGVFSWAINIPLIIALVFTPTLVAKWNGMYKLNVMSYTLATISRALVAVAGYMGSGNVTLMLLFTAIAALGQGPWQGDMNAVIAACSEYTWLTKHKRVDGTMYSCTSLGVKLGGGLGTAITGWLLAASHFDSALTVQPDSCINMLKIMYLVIPFALDAIITFILSHLKVEEANEKLRE
;
A
#
# COMPACT_ATOMS: atom_id res chain seq x y z
N ALA A 1 20.06 -5.84 -0.07
CA ALA A 1 20.49 -7.05 0.63
C ALA A 1 21.23 -6.72 1.94
N ILE A 2 22.41 -6.08 1.90
CA ILE A 2 23.24 -5.79 3.10
C ILE A 2 22.45 -4.99 4.14
N THR A 3 21.74 -3.96 3.77
CA THR A 3 20.94 -3.12 4.68
C THR A 3 19.79 -3.86 5.34
N LEU A 4 19.17 -4.83 4.62
CA LEU A 4 18.14 -5.69 5.22
C LEU A 4 18.73 -6.55 6.35
N VAL A 5 19.89 -7.15 6.12
CA VAL A 5 20.59 -7.94 7.16
C VAL A 5 21.01 -7.05 8.33
N ALA A 6 21.50 -5.82 8.07
CA ALA A 6 21.94 -4.87 9.09
C ALA A 6 20.81 -4.49 10.07
N ILE A 7 19.55 -4.39 9.61
CA ILE A 7 18.39 -4.10 10.48
C ILE A 7 18.21 -5.19 11.55
N PHE A 8 18.43 -6.46 11.19
CA PHE A 8 18.25 -7.60 12.09
C PHE A 8 19.56 -8.03 12.78
N ALA A 9 20.70 -7.41 12.42
CA ALA A 9 22.01 -7.68 13.00
C ALA A 9 22.52 -6.51 13.85
N ILE A 10 21.66 -6.02 14.77
CA ILE A 10 22.04 -4.95 15.69
C ILE A 10 23.11 -5.47 16.65
N PRO A 11 24.27 -4.79 16.80
CA PRO A 11 25.31 -5.19 17.74
C PRO A 11 24.82 -5.01 19.20
N THR A 12 24.70 -6.12 19.93
CA THR A 12 24.20 -6.13 21.32
C THR A 12 25.21 -5.62 22.34
N ASN A 13 26.50 -5.51 21.95
CA ASN A 13 27.59 -4.96 22.78
C ASN A 13 27.67 -3.43 22.81
N LEU A 14 26.84 -2.75 21.98
CA LEU A 14 26.77 -1.29 21.97
C LEU A 14 25.78 -0.77 23.01
N GLY A 15 26.00 0.44 23.50
CA GLY A 15 25.05 1.12 24.37
C GLY A 15 23.70 1.35 23.66
N GLN A 16 22.61 1.48 24.40
CA GLN A 16 21.24 1.58 23.90
C GLN A 16 21.06 2.68 22.84
N PHE A 17 21.65 3.84 23.04
CA PHE A 17 21.62 4.93 22.06
C PHE A 17 22.25 4.53 20.71
N ALA A 18 23.39 3.83 20.74
CA ALA A 18 24.07 3.39 19.53
C ALA A 18 23.29 2.29 18.81
N GLN A 19 22.58 1.42 19.52
CA GLN A 19 21.67 0.42 18.93
C GLN A 19 20.51 1.09 18.21
N TYR A 20 19.87 2.11 18.79
CA TYR A 20 18.82 2.89 18.14
C TYR A 20 19.34 3.65 16.92
N ALA A 21 20.51 4.27 17.01
CA ALA A 21 21.14 4.96 15.88
C ALA A 21 21.46 3.99 14.73
N TRP A 22 21.99 2.80 15.06
CA TRP A 22 22.24 1.73 14.08
C TRP A 22 20.98 1.33 13.35
N PHE A 23 19.91 1.04 14.09
CA PHE A 23 18.62 0.68 13.50
C PHE A 23 18.07 1.78 12.60
N LEU A 24 18.05 3.03 13.08
CA LEU A 24 17.56 4.19 12.34
C LEU A 24 18.31 4.38 11.02
N ILE A 25 19.64 4.30 11.04
CA ILE A 25 20.48 4.44 9.85
C ILE A 25 20.21 3.29 8.86
N ALA A 26 20.25 2.05 9.34
CA ALA A 26 20.04 0.88 8.48
C ALA A 26 18.63 0.86 7.87
N TYR A 27 17.61 1.20 8.66
CA TYR A 27 16.22 1.28 8.21
C TYR A 27 16.02 2.42 7.20
N THR A 28 16.59 3.60 7.46
CA THR A 28 16.50 4.75 6.53
C THR A 28 17.21 4.45 5.22
N LEU A 29 18.40 3.87 5.26
CA LEU A 29 19.12 3.48 4.06
C LEU A 29 18.33 2.45 3.24
N LEU A 30 17.74 1.45 3.88
CA LEU A 30 16.94 0.45 3.18
C LEU A 30 15.70 1.08 2.52
N ASN A 31 14.89 1.81 3.28
CA ASN A 31 13.57 2.26 2.80
C ASN A 31 13.63 3.56 2.01
N ALA A 32 14.39 4.56 2.45
CA ALA A 32 14.41 5.87 1.81
C ALA A 32 15.39 5.95 0.63
N VAL A 33 16.50 5.22 0.69
CA VAL A 33 17.53 5.31 -0.36
C VAL A 33 17.44 4.13 -1.33
N PHE A 34 17.78 2.92 -0.88
CA PHE A 34 17.93 1.77 -1.78
C PHE A 34 16.60 1.26 -2.35
N TYR A 35 15.56 1.18 -1.52
CA TYR A 35 14.23 0.78 -1.99
C TYR A 35 13.68 1.81 -2.99
N THR A 36 13.79 3.09 -2.68
CA THR A 36 13.28 4.15 -3.57
C THR A 36 14.03 4.17 -4.90
N ALA A 37 15.37 4.09 -4.88
CA ALA A 37 16.18 4.05 -6.10
C ALA A 37 15.82 2.83 -6.96
N ASN A 38 15.74 1.64 -6.35
CA ASN A 38 15.38 0.41 -7.07
C ASN A 38 13.95 0.47 -7.63
N ASN A 39 13.00 1.02 -6.88
CA ASN A 39 11.60 1.13 -7.31
C ASN A 39 11.43 2.13 -8.47
N ILE A 40 12.18 3.24 -8.47
CA ILE A 40 12.18 4.21 -9.57
C ILE A 40 12.75 3.57 -10.84
N ALA A 41 13.93 2.92 -10.75
CA ALA A 41 14.56 2.25 -11.87
C ALA A 41 13.65 1.14 -12.45
N TYR A 42 13.05 0.32 -11.59
CA TYR A 42 12.13 -0.73 -11.99
C TYR A 42 10.84 -0.17 -12.66
N SER A 43 10.33 0.95 -12.19
CA SER A 43 9.16 1.59 -12.78
C SER A 43 9.48 2.21 -14.15
N ALA A 44 10.67 2.81 -14.30
CA ALA A 44 11.14 3.35 -15.56
C ALA A 44 11.36 2.25 -16.62
N LEU A 45 11.79 1.06 -16.20
CA LEU A 45 12.01 -0.08 -17.08
C LEU A 45 10.75 -0.46 -17.87
N THR A 46 9.57 -0.33 -17.28
CA THR A 46 8.29 -0.60 -17.96
C THR A 46 8.10 0.25 -19.23
N ALA A 47 8.52 1.50 -19.20
CA ALA A 47 8.46 2.40 -20.35
C ALA A 47 9.60 2.16 -21.37
N LEU A 48 10.71 1.56 -20.92
CA LEU A 48 11.86 1.27 -21.78
C LEU A 48 11.73 -0.07 -22.53
N VAL A 49 10.86 -0.96 -22.08
CA VAL A 49 10.67 -2.29 -22.67
C VAL A 49 9.64 -2.29 -23.80
N THR A 50 8.59 -1.48 -23.69
CA THR A 50 7.54 -1.39 -24.71
C THR A 50 6.91 0.00 -24.77
N LYS A 51 6.52 0.41 -25.99
CA LYS A 51 5.72 1.62 -26.23
C LYS A 51 4.23 1.33 -26.26
N ASN A 52 3.82 0.07 -26.28
CA ASN A 52 2.43 -0.32 -26.33
C ASN A 52 1.80 -0.13 -24.94
N SER A 53 0.88 0.83 -24.82
CA SER A 53 0.22 1.11 -23.54
C SER A 53 -0.59 -0.07 -23.00
N ALA A 54 -1.13 -0.95 -23.84
CA ALA A 54 -1.82 -2.15 -23.39
C ALA A 54 -0.84 -3.14 -22.73
N GLU A 55 0.34 -3.34 -23.30
CA GLU A 55 1.40 -4.18 -22.73
C GLU A 55 1.94 -3.56 -21.42
N GLN A 56 2.09 -2.24 -21.34
CA GLN A 56 2.48 -1.55 -20.11
C GLN A 56 1.48 -1.77 -18.97
N VAL A 57 0.17 -1.73 -19.29
CA VAL A 57 -0.89 -2.03 -18.32
C VAL A 57 -0.84 -3.49 -17.89
N GLU A 58 -0.59 -4.41 -18.81
CA GLU A 58 -0.44 -5.83 -18.51
C GLU A 58 0.77 -6.08 -17.60
N MET A 59 1.92 -5.49 -17.91
CA MET A 59 3.13 -5.55 -17.06
C MET A 59 2.87 -4.99 -15.66
N GLY A 60 2.15 -3.87 -15.56
CA GLY A 60 1.74 -3.29 -14.30
C GLY A 60 0.85 -4.22 -13.47
N SER A 61 -0.11 -4.88 -14.11
CA SER A 61 -1.02 -5.84 -13.48
C SER A 61 -0.27 -7.06 -12.95
N TRP A 62 0.64 -7.65 -13.74
CA TRP A 62 1.51 -8.74 -13.32
C TRP A 62 2.39 -8.34 -12.13
N ARG A 63 2.94 -7.12 -12.16
CA ARG A 63 3.74 -6.58 -11.05
C ARG A 63 2.96 -6.58 -9.75
N PHE A 64 1.73 -6.07 -9.74
CA PHE A 64 0.91 -6.03 -8.54
C PHE A 64 0.51 -7.43 -8.06
N MET A 65 0.12 -8.33 -8.97
CA MET A 65 -0.21 -9.71 -8.61
C MET A 65 0.97 -10.41 -7.93
N PHE A 66 2.18 -10.30 -8.49
CA PHE A 66 3.38 -10.88 -7.87
C PHE A 66 3.76 -10.20 -6.56
N ALA A 67 3.57 -8.88 -6.43
CA ALA A 67 3.82 -8.18 -5.18
C ALA A 67 2.90 -8.68 -4.06
N PHE A 68 1.60 -8.85 -4.34
CA PHE A 68 0.64 -9.39 -3.37
C PHE A 68 0.91 -10.86 -3.05
N ALA A 69 1.20 -11.69 -4.06
CA ALA A 69 1.53 -13.09 -3.86
C ALA A 69 2.81 -13.26 -2.99
N THR A 70 3.85 -12.47 -3.27
CA THR A 70 5.09 -12.46 -2.47
C THR A 70 4.83 -11.97 -1.04
N SER A 71 4.03 -10.92 -0.87
CA SER A 71 3.64 -10.42 0.45
C SER A 71 2.91 -11.49 1.28
N LEU A 72 1.96 -12.19 0.64
CA LEU A 72 1.22 -13.28 1.26
C LEU A 72 2.15 -14.43 1.68
N LEU A 73 3.07 -14.83 0.79
CA LEU A 73 4.03 -15.89 1.04
C LEU A 73 4.95 -15.54 2.21
N ILE A 74 5.53 -14.33 2.21
CA ILE A 74 6.40 -13.85 3.28
C ILE A 74 5.65 -13.81 4.61
N GLN A 75 4.44 -13.24 4.65
CA GLN A 75 3.64 -13.16 5.88
C GLN A 75 3.29 -14.55 6.43
N SER A 76 3.05 -15.53 5.57
CA SER A 76 2.69 -16.88 5.96
C SER A 76 3.86 -17.69 6.50
N ILE A 77 5.06 -17.51 5.93
CA ILE A 77 6.22 -18.38 6.21
C ILE A 77 7.13 -17.79 7.28
N THR A 78 7.25 -16.45 7.39
CA THR A 78 8.29 -15.80 8.19
C THR A 78 8.31 -16.23 9.64
N LEU A 79 7.17 -16.25 10.32
CA LEU A 79 7.10 -16.59 11.74
C LEU A 79 7.46 -18.05 12.00
N GLY A 80 6.97 -18.97 11.15
CA GLY A 80 7.33 -20.39 11.21
C GLY A 80 8.82 -20.62 10.95
N ALA A 81 9.38 -19.92 9.96
CA ALA A 81 10.81 -20.00 9.65
C ALA A 81 11.69 -19.46 10.78
N VAL A 82 11.31 -18.33 11.39
CA VAL A 82 12.03 -17.75 12.55
C VAL A 82 12.04 -18.75 13.70
N THR A 83 10.91 -19.38 14.00
CA THR A 83 10.81 -20.38 15.07
C THR A 83 11.66 -21.62 14.78
N ALA A 84 11.60 -22.13 13.54
CA ALA A 84 12.35 -23.31 13.10
C ALA A 84 13.87 -23.09 13.08
N LEU A 85 14.32 -21.83 12.84
CA LEU A 85 15.74 -21.47 12.73
C LEU A 85 16.34 -20.92 14.04
N GLY A 86 15.78 -21.31 15.18
CA GLY A 86 16.34 -21.03 16.51
C GLY A 86 15.60 -19.95 17.31
N GLY A 87 14.58 -19.34 16.76
CA GLY A 87 13.76 -18.32 17.44
C GLY A 87 14.52 -17.03 17.81
N GLY A 88 13.84 -16.11 18.45
CA GLY A 88 14.43 -14.87 18.96
C GLY A 88 15.26 -14.08 17.93
N ALA A 89 16.23 -13.31 18.38
CA ALA A 89 17.06 -12.47 17.51
C ALA A 89 17.90 -13.28 16.50
N ALA A 90 18.33 -14.49 16.86
CA ALA A 90 19.11 -15.36 15.96
C ALA A 90 18.26 -15.85 14.80
N GLY A 91 17.03 -16.31 15.07
CA GLY A 91 16.08 -16.74 14.04
C GLY A 91 15.74 -15.61 13.08
N TRP A 92 15.45 -14.43 13.56
CA TRP A 92 15.19 -13.25 12.73
C TRP A 92 16.38 -12.90 11.84
N ARG A 93 17.60 -12.92 12.38
CA ARG A 93 18.82 -12.66 11.59
C ARG A 93 19.01 -13.68 10.47
N THR A 94 18.81 -14.97 10.77
CA THR A 94 18.97 -16.04 9.79
C THR A 94 17.93 -15.90 8.66
N VAL A 95 16.66 -15.66 8.98
CA VAL A 95 15.60 -15.41 8.00
C VAL A 95 15.90 -14.17 7.15
N ALA A 96 16.39 -13.09 7.76
CA ALA A 96 16.77 -11.88 7.03
C ALA A 96 17.91 -12.13 6.03
N ILE A 97 18.89 -12.97 6.39
CA ILE A 97 19.97 -13.38 5.46
C ILE A 97 19.41 -14.17 4.28
N ILE A 98 18.54 -15.14 4.55
CA ILE A 98 17.90 -15.95 3.50
C ILE A 98 17.11 -15.05 2.54
N TYR A 99 16.28 -14.16 3.06
CA TYR A 99 15.49 -13.24 2.23
C TYR A 99 16.37 -12.25 1.46
N ALA A 100 17.49 -11.79 2.05
CA ALA A 100 18.45 -10.93 1.38
C ALA A 100 19.12 -11.63 0.18
N ILE A 101 19.49 -12.91 0.33
CA ILE A 101 20.07 -13.71 -0.74
C ILE A 101 19.03 -13.95 -1.86
N ILE A 102 17.82 -14.41 -1.51
CA ILE A 102 16.74 -14.64 -2.47
C ILE A 102 16.42 -13.34 -3.22
N GLY A 103 16.24 -12.23 -2.50
CA GLY A 103 15.94 -10.93 -3.10
C GLY A 103 17.06 -10.44 -4.03
N LEU A 104 18.32 -10.66 -3.67
CA LEU A 104 19.45 -10.32 -4.54
C LEU A 104 19.44 -11.16 -5.83
N LEU A 105 19.24 -12.47 -5.72
CA LEU A 105 19.20 -13.38 -6.88
C LEU A 105 18.04 -13.04 -7.81
N VAL A 106 16.83 -12.86 -7.27
CA VAL A 106 15.64 -12.54 -8.08
C VAL A 106 15.77 -11.16 -8.75
N ASN A 107 16.27 -10.15 -8.04
CA ASN A 107 16.48 -8.83 -8.62
C ASN A 107 17.55 -8.85 -9.72
N THR A 108 18.65 -9.59 -9.52
CA THR A 108 19.70 -9.77 -10.52
C THR A 108 19.16 -10.50 -11.76
N LEU A 109 18.40 -11.57 -11.56
CA LEU A 109 17.76 -12.32 -12.65
C LEU A 109 16.82 -11.42 -13.46
N SER A 110 16.02 -10.60 -12.78
CA SER A 110 15.10 -9.64 -13.41
C SER A 110 15.84 -8.67 -14.34
N VAL A 111 16.97 -8.11 -13.91
CA VAL A 111 17.78 -7.16 -14.71
C VAL A 111 18.32 -7.85 -15.97
N PHE A 112 18.82 -9.07 -15.87
CA PHE A 112 19.41 -9.79 -17.02
C PHE A 112 18.37 -10.43 -17.95
N SER A 113 17.13 -10.59 -17.51
CA SER A 113 16.05 -11.19 -18.31
C SER A 113 15.33 -10.21 -19.23
N VAL A 114 15.52 -8.91 -19.05
CA VAL A 114 14.81 -7.86 -19.78
C VAL A 114 15.77 -7.21 -20.78
N LYS A 115 15.30 -7.01 -22.01
CA LYS A 115 15.99 -6.20 -23.02
C LYS A 115 15.25 -4.90 -23.21
N GLU A 116 15.96 -3.82 -23.11
CA GLU A 116 15.46 -2.48 -23.44
C GLU A 116 15.34 -2.30 -24.95
N LEU A 117 14.39 -1.50 -25.40
CA LEU A 117 14.28 -1.11 -26.79
C LEU A 117 15.52 -0.33 -27.23
N PRO A 118 15.96 -0.46 -28.50
CA PRO A 118 17.06 0.35 -29.05
C PRO A 118 16.78 1.85 -28.89
N GLU A 119 17.80 2.65 -28.61
CA GLU A 119 17.67 4.11 -28.43
C GLU A 119 16.94 4.81 -29.61
N GLY A 120 17.09 4.29 -30.83
CA GLY A 120 16.42 4.81 -32.02
C GLY A 120 14.91 4.58 -32.04
N GLU A 121 14.41 3.59 -31.31
CA GLU A 121 12.97 3.29 -31.19
C GLU A 121 12.35 3.97 -29.96
N LEU A 122 13.15 4.39 -28.99
CA LEU A 122 12.68 5.10 -27.79
C LEU A 122 12.31 6.56 -28.07
N VAL A 123 12.90 7.16 -29.11
CA VAL A 123 12.71 8.58 -29.44
C VAL A 123 11.82 8.72 -30.67
N ASP A 124 10.53 8.94 -30.49
CA ASP A 124 9.68 9.48 -31.56
C ASP A 124 10.06 10.95 -31.78
N THR A 125 10.42 11.29 -33.03
CA THR A 125 10.75 12.65 -33.45
C THR A 125 9.59 13.63 -33.28
N THR A 126 8.38 13.13 -33.11
CA THR A 126 7.16 13.91 -32.83
C THR A 126 7.09 14.35 -31.37
N ASP A 127 7.55 13.51 -30.44
CA ASP A 127 7.52 13.82 -29.00
C ASP A 127 8.54 14.89 -28.59
N LYS A 128 9.65 15.02 -29.34
CA LYS A 128 10.63 16.10 -29.06
C LYS A 128 10.06 17.50 -29.23
N LYS A 129 9.15 17.70 -30.20
CA LYS A 129 8.52 19.01 -30.44
C LYS A 129 7.41 19.29 -29.41
N GLU A 130 6.71 18.26 -28.92
CA GLU A 130 5.72 18.43 -27.86
C GLU A 130 6.36 18.62 -26.49
N ILE A 131 7.48 17.94 -26.20
CA ILE A 131 8.23 18.11 -24.95
C ILE A 131 8.93 19.48 -24.87
N GLU A 132 9.36 20.05 -25.99
CA GLU A 132 9.92 21.41 -26.03
C GLU A 132 8.86 22.53 -25.87
N GLN A 133 7.59 22.23 -26.11
CA GLN A 133 6.44 23.13 -25.85
C GLN A 133 5.81 22.96 -24.47
N ASP A 134 6.18 21.91 -23.71
CA ASP A 134 5.79 21.83 -22.29
C ASP A 134 6.53 22.97 -21.55
N GLU A 135 5.79 24.05 -21.27
CA GLU A 135 6.25 25.12 -20.40
C GLU A 135 6.89 24.51 -19.15
N LYS A 136 8.17 24.78 -18.91
CA LYS A 136 8.87 24.35 -17.70
C LYS A 136 8.18 24.92 -16.46
N TYR A 137 7.18 24.20 -15.95
CA TYR A 137 6.52 24.61 -14.73
C TYR A 137 7.53 24.60 -13.58
N ASN A 138 7.60 25.72 -12.87
CA ASN A 138 8.26 25.74 -11.57
C ASN A 138 7.46 24.79 -10.64
N LEU A 139 8.16 23.96 -9.85
CA LEU A 139 7.55 22.99 -8.90
C LEU A 139 6.43 23.61 -8.05
N VAL A 140 6.57 24.91 -7.69
CA VAL A 140 5.55 25.64 -6.94
C VAL A 140 4.29 25.86 -7.77
N GLN A 141 4.40 26.12 -9.06
CA GLN A 141 3.25 26.31 -9.95
C GLN A 141 2.53 25.00 -10.18
N ALA A 142 3.27 23.90 -10.39
CA ALA A 142 2.70 22.55 -10.48
C ALA A 142 1.96 22.19 -9.19
N ALA A 143 2.56 22.41 -8.03
CA ALA A 143 1.93 22.17 -6.73
C ALA A 143 0.64 22.98 -6.54
N LYS A 144 0.60 24.25 -6.96
CA LYS A 144 -0.61 25.08 -6.91
C LYS A 144 -1.70 24.58 -7.84
N LEU A 145 -1.36 24.11 -9.04
CA LEU A 145 -2.31 23.51 -9.98
C LEU A 145 -2.93 22.25 -9.41
N LEU A 146 -2.10 21.38 -8.83
CA LEU A 146 -2.55 20.15 -8.19
C LEU A 146 -3.44 20.42 -6.96
N ALA A 147 -3.02 21.32 -6.09
CA ALA A 147 -3.81 21.72 -4.92
C ALA A 147 -5.14 22.40 -5.29
N GLY A 148 -5.20 23.06 -6.45
CA GLY A 148 -6.42 23.65 -7.00
C GLY A 148 -7.41 22.63 -7.59
N ASN A 149 -7.01 21.40 -7.81
CA ASN A 149 -7.87 20.31 -8.27
C ASN A 149 -8.47 19.55 -7.07
N LYS A 150 -9.75 19.79 -6.80
CA LYS A 150 -10.46 19.17 -5.67
C LYS A 150 -10.43 17.62 -5.72
N TYR A 151 -10.53 17.04 -6.91
CA TYR A 151 -10.52 15.58 -7.09
C TYR A 151 -9.14 14.99 -6.81
N TYR A 152 -8.08 15.70 -7.21
CA TYR A 152 -6.71 15.34 -6.88
C TYR A 152 -6.48 15.33 -5.36
N MET A 153 -6.95 16.37 -4.66
CA MET A 153 -6.83 16.43 -3.20
C MET A 153 -7.59 15.29 -2.51
N MET A 154 -8.77 14.93 -3.03
CA MET A 154 -9.51 13.75 -2.52
C MET A 154 -8.71 12.46 -2.67
N ILE A 155 -8.04 12.25 -3.81
CA ILE A 155 -7.18 11.08 -4.03
C ILE A 155 -5.98 11.10 -3.08
N CYS A 156 -5.30 12.24 -2.92
CA CYS A 156 -4.17 12.36 -1.98
C CYS A 156 -4.58 11.97 -0.55
N ILE A 157 -5.71 12.48 -0.08
CA ILE A 157 -6.23 12.15 1.26
C ILE A 157 -6.57 10.67 1.35
N THR A 158 -7.21 10.10 0.33
CA THR A 158 -7.55 8.67 0.30
C THR A 158 -6.29 7.80 0.39
N TYR A 159 -5.22 8.15 -0.33
CA TYR A 159 -3.94 7.44 -0.23
C TYR A 159 -3.35 7.50 1.18
N ILE A 160 -3.36 8.67 1.82
CA ILE A 160 -2.87 8.83 3.20
C ILE A 160 -3.69 7.95 4.16
N LEU A 161 -5.02 8.00 4.06
CA LEU A 161 -5.91 7.20 4.90
C LEU A 161 -5.72 5.69 4.69
N GLN A 162 -5.50 5.25 3.45
CA GLN A 162 -5.21 3.84 3.16
C GLN A 162 -3.89 3.37 3.79
N GLN A 163 -2.86 4.22 3.85
CA GLN A 163 -1.61 3.85 4.51
C GLN A 163 -1.78 3.77 6.03
N ILE A 164 -2.55 4.69 6.63
CA ILE A 164 -2.90 4.62 8.06
C ILE A 164 -3.73 3.36 8.34
N TYR A 165 -4.70 3.03 7.47
CA TYR A 165 -5.46 1.79 7.51
C TYR A 165 -4.53 0.56 7.52
N GLY A 166 -3.56 0.50 6.59
CA GLY A 166 -2.58 -0.58 6.53
C GLY A 166 -1.76 -0.71 7.81
N ALA A 167 -1.35 0.40 8.43
CA ALA A 167 -0.66 0.40 9.72
C ALA A 167 -1.54 -0.17 10.85
N MET A 168 -2.84 0.17 10.88
CA MET A 168 -3.77 -0.39 11.86
C MET A 168 -4.00 -1.89 11.64
N ILE A 169 -4.13 -2.35 10.40
CA ILE A 169 -4.28 -3.77 10.07
C ILE A 169 -3.04 -4.57 10.47
N SER A 170 -1.83 -3.99 10.38
CA SER A 170 -0.61 -4.67 10.83
C SER A 170 -0.61 -4.98 12.34
N MET A 171 -1.40 -4.25 13.13
CA MET A 171 -1.64 -4.56 14.55
C MET A 171 -2.39 -5.88 14.76
N GLY A 172 -2.89 -6.49 13.70
CA GLY A 172 -3.45 -7.84 13.73
C GLY A 172 -2.52 -8.89 14.31
N THR A 173 -1.19 -8.69 14.22
CA THR A 173 -0.21 -9.56 14.88
C THR A 173 -0.35 -9.51 16.40
N TYR A 174 -0.47 -8.32 16.98
CA TYR A 174 -0.66 -8.14 18.42
C TYR A 174 -2.06 -8.57 18.85
N TYR A 175 -3.08 -8.27 18.05
CA TYR A 175 -4.45 -8.71 18.28
C TYR A 175 -4.54 -10.24 18.31
N ALA A 176 -3.93 -10.93 17.35
CA ALA A 176 -3.89 -12.39 17.32
C ALA A 176 -3.14 -12.98 18.51
N THR A 177 -2.02 -12.37 18.92
CA THR A 177 -1.18 -12.85 20.02
C THR A 177 -1.84 -12.65 21.38
N TYR A 178 -2.29 -11.43 21.69
CA TYR A 178 -2.70 -11.06 23.05
C TYR A 178 -4.21 -11.20 23.30
N ILE A 179 -5.04 -11.21 22.25
CA ILE A 179 -6.50 -11.29 22.38
C ILE A 179 -7.02 -12.65 21.94
N LEU A 180 -6.57 -13.15 20.78
CA LEU A 180 -6.98 -14.48 20.29
C LEU A 180 -6.10 -15.61 20.83
N GLY A 181 -4.98 -15.31 21.49
CA GLY A 181 -4.09 -16.31 22.10
C GLY A 181 -3.33 -17.18 21.09
N ASN A 182 -3.33 -16.83 19.80
CA ASN A 182 -2.64 -17.59 18.76
C ASN A 182 -2.08 -16.68 17.67
N GLN A 183 -0.77 -16.45 17.73
CA GLN A 183 -0.06 -15.61 16.79
C GLN A 183 -0.17 -16.08 15.33
N ASN A 184 -0.31 -17.39 15.08
CA ASN A 184 -0.41 -17.93 13.71
C ASN A 184 -1.69 -17.50 13.01
N LEU A 185 -2.74 -17.08 13.74
CA LEU A 185 -3.96 -16.56 13.15
C LEU A 185 -3.74 -15.30 12.31
N PHE A 186 -2.68 -14.52 12.58
CA PHE A 186 -2.32 -13.38 11.73
C PHE A 186 -2.05 -13.79 10.28
N GLY A 187 -1.37 -14.92 10.07
CA GLY A 187 -1.20 -15.51 8.74
C GLY A 187 -2.54 -15.82 8.08
N VAL A 188 -3.46 -16.42 8.81
CA VAL A 188 -4.81 -16.76 8.30
C VAL A 188 -5.60 -15.51 7.95
N PHE A 189 -5.54 -14.45 8.77
CA PHE A 189 -6.15 -13.15 8.45
C PHE A 189 -5.50 -12.51 7.21
N SER A 190 -4.19 -12.63 7.04
CA SER A 190 -3.50 -12.16 5.84
C SER A 190 -3.99 -12.88 4.58
N TRP A 191 -4.27 -14.18 4.65
CA TRP A 191 -4.89 -14.92 3.55
C TRP A 191 -6.31 -14.44 3.26
N ALA A 192 -7.11 -14.21 4.29
CA ALA A 192 -8.47 -13.69 4.18
C ALA A 192 -8.52 -12.27 3.60
N ILE A 193 -7.42 -11.50 3.65
CA ILE A 193 -7.30 -10.19 3.00
C ILE A 193 -6.80 -10.34 1.56
N ASN A 194 -5.65 -10.98 1.37
CA ASN A 194 -4.94 -10.90 0.09
C ASN A 194 -5.59 -11.75 -1.02
N ILE A 195 -6.13 -12.94 -0.71
CA ILE A 195 -6.76 -13.79 -1.74
C ILE A 195 -8.00 -13.12 -2.34
N PRO A 196 -9.01 -12.67 -1.54
CA PRO A 196 -10.16 -11.98 -2.10
C PRO A 196 -9.79 -10.67 -2.81
N LEU A 197 -8.78 -9.95 -2.33
CA LEU A 197 -8.28 -8.74 -2.97
C LEU A 197 -7.73 -9.03 -4.37
N ILE A 198 -6.91 -10.07 -4.54
CA ILE A 198 -6.38 -10.50 -5.83
C ILE A 198 -7.54 -10.87 -6.77
N ILE A 199 -8.51 -11.63 -6.28
CA ILE A 199 -9.71 -12.00 -7.06
C ILE A 199 -10.45 -10.75 -7.53
N ALA A 200 -10.69 -9.79 -6.64
CA ALA A 200 -11.35 -8.54 -6.97
C ALA A 200 -10.59 -7.74 -8.03
N LEU A 201 -9.25 -7.66 -7.93
CA LEU A 201 -8.39 -6.98 -8.90
C LEU A 201 -8.52 -7.58 -10.31
N VAL A 202 -8.56 -8.91 -10.42
CA VAL A 202 -8.73 -9.60 -11.72
C VAL A 202 -10.05 -9.24 -12.37
N PHE A 203 -11.13 -9.11 -11.58
CA PHE A 203 -12.46 -8.80 -12.10
C PHE A 203 -12.73 -7.30 -12.26
N THR A 204 -11.92 -6.42 -11.68
CA THR A 204 -12.12 -4.96 -11.71
C THR A 204 -12.30 -4.40 -13.13
N PRO A 205 -11.45 -4.71 -14.14
CA PRO A 205 -11.65 -4.16 -15.49
C PRO A 205 -12.99 -4.55 -16.10
N THR A 206 -13.41 -5.80 -15.92
CA THR A 206 -14.71 -6.31 -16.40
C THR A 206 -15.88 -5.61 -15.70
N LEU A 207 -15.75 -5.35 -14.40
CA LEU A 207 -16.78 -4.66 -13.63
C LEU A 207 -16.88 -3.19 -14.02
N VAL A 208 -15.77 -2.49 -14.23
CA VAL A 208 -15.75 -1.11 -14.71
C VAL A 208 -16.43 -1.00 -16.07
N ALA A 209 -16.11 -1.90 -17.00
CA ALA A 209 -16.74 -1.93 -18.33
C ALA A 209 -18.25 -2.19 -18.25
N LYS A 210 -18.68 -3.11 -17.39
CA LYS A 210 -20.10 -3.46 -17.22
C LYS A 210 -20.93 -2.33 -16.60
N TRP A 211 -20.32 -1.51 -15.75
CA TRP A 211 -21.01 -0.45 -15.02
C TRP A 211 -20.84 0.93 -15.66
N ASN A 212 -20.18 1.00 -16.81
CA ASN A 212 -19.92 2.21 -17.58
C ASN A 212 -19.30 3.33 -16.72
N GLY A 213 -18.29 3.00 -15.96
CA GLY A 213 -17.53 3.96 -15.18
C GLY A 213 -17.00 3.43 -13.85
N MET A 214 -16.00 4.11 -13.32
CA MET A 214 -15.30 3.76 -12.07
C MET A 214 -16.06 4.27 -10.84
N TYR A 215 -16.69 5.44 -10.92
CA TYR A 215 -17.33 6.11 -9.79
C TYR A 215 -18.36 5.22 -9.05
N LYS A 216 -19.35 4.71 -9.76
CA LYS A 216 -20.42 3.88 -9.16
C LYS A 216 -19.85 2.59 -8.56
N LEU A 217 -18.94 1.95 -9.28
CA LEU A 217 -18.29 0.73 -8.81
C LEU A 217 -17.54 0.97 -7.51
N ASN A 218 -16.72 2.02 -7.46
CA ASN A 218 -15.92 2.36 -6.28
C ASN A 218 -16.77 2.69 -5.06
N VAL A 219 -17.82 3.49 -5.23
CA VAL A 219 -18.73 3.83 -4.11
C VAL A 219 -19.41 2.58 -3.56
N MET A 220 -19.97 1.72 -4.44
CA MET A 220 -20.67 0.51 -3.98
C MET A 220 -19.71 -0.50 -3.35
N SER A 221 -18.55 -0.74 -3.96
CA SER A 221 -17.58 -1.70 -3.46
C SER A 221 -16.98 -1.26 -2.12
N TYR A 222 -16.66 0.02 -1.96
CA TYR A 222 -16.18 0.55 -0.68
C TYR A 222 -17.27 0.62 0.39
N THR A 223 -18.53 0.84 0.02
CA THR A 223 -19.67 0.72 0.94
C THR A 223 -19.77 -0.71 1.46
N LEU A 224 -19.64 -1.71 0.59
CA LEU A 224 -19.60 -3.12 0.99
C LEU A 224 -18.41 -3.38 1.94
N ALA A 225 -17.23 -2.83 1.64
CA ALA A 225 -16.05 -2.94 2.50
C ALA A 225 -16.31 -2.36 3.89
N THR A 226 -16.88 -1.15 3.96
CA THR A 226 -17.19 -0.46 5.22
C THR A 226 -18.19 -1.25 6.08
N ILE A 227 -19.28 -1.73 5.47
CA ILE A 227 -20.28 -2.55 6.19
C ILE A 227 -19.62 -3.84 6.71
N SER A 228 -18.84 -4.51 5.86
CA SER A 228 -18.17 -5.75 6.24
C SER A 228 -17.14 -5.51 7.34
N ARG A 229 -16.43 -4.38 7.32
CA ARG A 229 -15.48 -4.01 8.37
C ARG A 229 -16.18 -3.68 9.69
N ALA A 230 -17.38 -3.09 9.67
CA ALA A 230 -18.23 -2.95 10.86
C ALA A 230 -18.61 -4.31 11.44
N LEU A 231 -18.96 -5.28 10.58
CA LEU A 231 -19.28 -6.64 11.02
C LEU A 231 -18.06 -7.39 11.58
N VAL A 232 -16.86 -7.14 11.06
CA VAL A 232 -15.59 -7.62 11.67
C VAL A 232 -15.46 -7.08 13.09
N ALA A 233 -15.73 -5.78 13.30
CA ALA A 233 -15.66 -5.17 14.62
C ALA A 233 -16.68 -5.80 15.58
N VAL A 234 -17.93 -5.96 15.15
CA VAL A 234 -18.96 -6.63 15.96
C VAL A 234 -18.52 -8.05 16.32
N ALA A 235 -18.07 -8.85 15.34
CA ALA A 235 -17.60 -10.22 15.57
C ALA A 235 -16.40 -10.28 16.53
N GLY A 236 -15.50 -9.30 16.47
CA GLY A 236 -14.34 -9.19 17.35
C GLY A 236 -14.68 -8.83 18.80
N TYR A 237 -15.83 -8.16 19.03
CA TYR A 237 -16.33 -7.85 20.37
C TYR A 237 -17.27 -8.94 20.95
N MET A 238 -17.65 -9.94 20.16
CA MET A 238 -18.51 -11.05 20.62
C MET A 238 -17.69 -12.06 21.44
N GLY A 239 -17.75 -11.95 22.76
CA GLY A 239 -17.04 -12.86 23.69
C GLY A 239 -15.51 -12.76 23.57
N SER A 240 -14.86 -13.90 23.31
CA SER A 240 -13.41 -13.97 23.02
C SER A 240 -13.07 -13.64 21.56
N GLY A 241 -14.03 -13.17 20.76
CA GLY A 241 -13.93 -12.96 19.34
C GLY A 241 -14.33 -14.19 18.52
N ASN A 242 -15.28 -14.02 17.61
CA ASN A 242 -15.65 -15.10 16.69
C ASN A 242 -14.73 -15.05 15.45
N VAL A 243 -13.63 -15.81 15.52
CA VAL A 243 -12.59 -15.82 14.47
C VAL A 243 -13.17 -16.17 13.09
N THR A 244 -14.11 -17.12 13.02
CA THR A 244 -14.72 -17.55 11.74
C THR A 244 -15.49 -16.41 11.08
N LEU A 245 -16.32 -15.70 11.85
CA LEU A 245 -17.06 -14.54 11.34
C LEU A 245 -16.12 -13.39 11.00
N MET A 246 -15.09 -13.15 11.81
CA MET A 246 -14.08 -12.15 11.52
C MET A 246 -13.37 -12.43 10.20
N LEU A 247 -12.97 -13.67 9.93
CA LEU A 247 -12.32 -14.07 8.68
C LEU A 247 -13.25 -13.88 7.48
N LEU A 248 -14.51 -14.33 7.60
CA LEU A 248 -15.51 -14.20 6.55
C LEU A 248 -15.73 -12.72 6.18
N PHE A 249 -16.00 -11.87 7.16
CA PHE A 249 -16.25 -10.45 6.88
C PHE A 249 -14.99 -9.70 6.47
N THR A 250 -13.80 -10.11 6.92
CA THR A 250 -12.53 -9.58 6.44
C THR A 250 -12.33 -9.90 4.96
N ALA A 251 -12.66 -11.10 4.52
CA ALA A 251 -12.61 -11.50 3.12
C ALA A 251 -13.57 -10.67 2.24
N ILE A 252 -14.79 -10.45 2.71
CA ILE A 252 -15.78 -9.62 2.00
C ILE A 252 -15.34 -8.14 1.96
N ALA A 253 -14.76 -7.63 3.05
CA ALA A 253 -14.21 -6.27 3.07
C ALA A 253 -13.07 -6.11 2.04
N ALA A 254 -12.18 -7.10 1.94
CA ALA A 254 -11.09 -7.09 0.96
C ALA A 254 -11.60 -7.14 -0.50
N LEU A 255 -12.64 -7.94 -0.77
CA LEU A 255 -13.34 -7.90 -2.08
C LEU A 255 -13.86 -6.49 -2.40
N GLY A 256 -14.45 -5.82 -1.43
CA GLY A 256 -14.95 -4.46 -1.60
C GLY A 256 -13.86 -3.40 -1.82
N GLN A 257 -12.65 -3.60 -1.29
CA GLN A 257 -11.53 -2.67 -1.47
C GLN A 257 -10.80 -2.86 -2.82
N GLY A 258 -10.94 -4.03 -3.46
CA GLY A 258 -10.21 -4.40 -4.68
C GLY A 258 -10.43 -3.46 -5.86
N PRO A 259 -11.68 -3.14 -6.26
CA PRO A 259 -11.94 -2.28 -7.41
C PRO A 259 -11.21 -0.95 -7.36
N TRP A 260 -11.26 -0.25 -6.23
CA TRP A 260 -10.53 1.01 -6.04
C TRP A 260 -9.01 0.86 -6.23
N GLN A 261 -8.41 -0.22 -5.74
CA GLN A 261 -6.98 -0.45 -5.94
C GLN A 261 -6.65 -0.76 -7.40
N GLY A 262 -7.56 -1.41 -8.12
CA GLY A 262 -7.37 -1.76 -9.53
C GLY A 262 -7.49 -0.57 -10.48
N ASP A 263 -8.40 0.36 -10.23
CA ASP A 263 -8.68 1.49 -11.13
C ASP A 263 -8.11 2.83 -10.67
N MET A 264 -7.47 2.89 -9.52
CA MET A 264 -6.92 4.11 -8.93
C MET A 264 -6.04 4.92 -9.89
N ASN A 265 -5.20 4.26 -10.70
CA ASN A 265 -4.37 4.93 -11.70
C ASN A 265 -5.23 5.58 -12.81
N ALA A 266 -6.31 4.94 -13.22
CA ALA A 266 -7.24 5.49 -14.19
C ALA A 266 -8.01 6.69 -13.62
N VAL A 267 -8.36 6.65 -12.35
CA VAL A 267 -8.97 7.80 -11.65
C VAL A 267 -7.99 8.98 -11.56
N ILE A 268 -6.70 8.73 -11.32
CA ILE A 268 -5.65 9.78 -11.35
C ILE A 268 -5.56 10.38 -12.76
N ALA A 269 -5.57 9.56 -13.81
CA ALA A 269 -5.58 10.04 -15.19
C ALA A 269 -6.81 10.90 -15.49
N ALA A 270 -8.00 10.52 -15.02
CA ALA A 270 -9.22 11.34 -15.14
C ALA A 270 -9.09 12.69 -14.40
N CYS A 271 -8.37 12.75 -13.28
CA CYS A 271 -8.07 14.02 -12.60
C CYS A 271 -7.10 14.89 -13.40
N SER A 272 -6.15 14.29 -14.12
CA SER A 272 -5.27 15.03 -15.03
C SER A 272 -6.07 15.64 -16.17
N GLU A 273 -6.94 14.86 -16.77
CA GLU A 273 -7.86 15.36 -17.80
C GLU A 273 -8.76 16.50 -17.31
N TYR A 274 -9.30 16.41 -16.09
CA TYR A 274 -10.06 17.50 -15.47
C TYR A 274 -9.24 18.80 -15.38
N THR A 275 -7.95 18.69 -15.03
CA THR A 275 -7.06 19.85 -15.00
C THR A 275 -6.84 20.42 -16.40
N TRP A 276 -6.68 19.57 -17.42
CA TRP A 276 -6.57 19.98 -18.80
C TRP A 276 -7.84 20.71 -19.29
N LEU A 277 -9.01 20.14 -19.07
CA LEU A 277 -10.28 20.73 -19.50
C LEU A 277 -10.59 22.08 -18.80
N THR A 278 -10.16 22.25 -17.54
CA THR A 278 -10.45 23.46 -16.75
C THR A 278 -9.37 24.52 -16.85
N LYS A 279 -8.11 24.17 -17.01
CA LYS A 279 -6.95 25.08 -16.93
C LYS A 279 -6.11 25.13 -18.21
N HIS A 280 -6.40 24.26 -19.19
CA HIS A 280 -5.62 24.08 -20.41
C HIS A 280 -4.12 23.86 -20.16
N LYS A 281 -3.81 23.12 -19.08
CA LYS A 281 -2.44 22.81 -18.64
C LYS A 281 -2.29 21.31 -18.41
N ARG A 282 -1.25 20.72 -19.04
CA ARG A 282 -0.91 19.30 -18.82
C ARG A 282 0.01 19.14 -17.62
N VAL A 283 -0.36 18.28 -16.71
CA VAL A 283 0.40 17.96 -15.49
C VAL A 283 0.45 16.45 -15.23
N ASP A 284 0.33 15.66 -16.31
CA ASP A 284 0.16 14.21 -16.25
C ASP A 284 1.20 13.52 -15.36
N GLY A 285 2.50 13.77 -15.62
CA GLY A 285 3.57 13.16 -14.83
C GLY A 285 3.56 13.56 -13.36
N THR A 286 3.23 14.83 -13.06
CA THR A 286 3.20 15.34 -11.68
C THR A 286 1.96 14.87 -10.93
N MET A 287 0.87 14.54 -11.65
CA MET A 287 -0.38 14.06 -11.05
C MET A 287 -0.18 12.76 -10.26
N TYR A 288 0.69 11.87 -10.75
CA TYR A 288 1.01 10.61 -10.03
C TYR A 288 1.87 10.80 -8.77
N SER A 289 2.34 12.03 -8.48
CA SER A 289 3.08 12.31 -7.25
C SER A 289 2.25 12.09 -5.98
N CYS A 290 0.90 12.10 -6.06
CA CYS A 290 0.00 11.78 -4.96
C CYS A 290 0.24 10.38 -4.40
N THR A 291 0.62 9.41 -5.24
CA THR A 291 0.91 8.04 -4.80
C THR A 291 2.14 8.02 -3.89
N SER A 292 3.23 8.66 -4.33
CA SER A 292 4.46 8.73 -3.53
C SER A 292 4.28 9.56 -2.26
N LEU A 293 3.58 10.69 -2.34
CA LEU A 293 3.26 11.53 -1.19
C LEU A 293 2.40 10.76 -0.19
N GLY A 294 1.33 10.12 -0.66
CA GLY A 294 0.42 9.33 0.17
C GLY A 294 1.12 8.18 0.87
N VAL A 295 1.95 7.41 0.14
CA VAL A 295 2.70 6.28 0.72
C VAL A 295 3.69 6.76 1.78
N LYS A 296 4.47 7.81 1.52
CA LYS A 296 5.50 8.29 2.46
C LYS A 296 4.89 9.01 3.65
N LEU A 297 3.98 9.97 3.40
CA LEU A 297 3.34 10.74 4.47
C LEU A 297 2.38 9.86 5.27
N GLY A 298 1.51 9.12 4.58
CA GLY A 298 0.53 8.25 5.24
C GLY A 298 1.18 7.09 5.98
N GLY A 299 2.24 6.47 5.41
CA GLY A 299 3.02 5.43 6.10
C GLY A 299 3.73 5.95 7.35
N GLY A 300 4.35 7.15 7.27
CA GLY A 300 4.97 7.80 8.42
C GLY A 300 3.94 8.14 9.52
N LEU A 301 2.82 8.76 9.15
CA LEU A 301 1.73 9.06 10.07
C LEU A 301 1.12 7.79 10.66
N GLY A 302 0.87 6.76 9.86
CA GLY A 302 0.33 5.49 10.32
C GLY A 302 1.23 4.84 11.37
N THR A 303 2.54 4.79 11.11
CA THR A 303 3.52 4.24 12.06
C THR A 303 3.60 5.07 13.34
N ALA A 304 3.59 6.41 13.23
CA ALA A 304 3.63 7.30 14.39
C ALA A 304 2.37 7.15 15.25
N ILE A 305 1.18 7.16 14.64
CA ILE A 305 -0.10 6.97 15.34
C ILE A 305 -0.12 5.61 16.05
N THR A 306 0.33 4.55 15.37
CA THR A 306 0.43 3.21 15.95
C THR A 306 1.32 3.20 17.20
N GLY A 307 2.52 3.80 17.10
CA GLY A 307 3.46 3.89 18.22
C GLY A 307 2.91 4.69 19.40
N TRP A 308 2.25 5.83 19.12
CA TRP A 308 1.65 6.65 20.16
C TRP A 308 0.48 5.96 20.87
N LEU A 309 -0.37 5.27 20.14
CA LEU A 309 -1.50 4.53 20.73
C LEU A 309 -1.01 3.37 21.60
N LEU A 310 0.02 2.63 21.16
CA LEU A 310 0.64 1.58 21.97
C LEU A 310 1.28 2.17 23.24
N ALA A 311 2.05 3.24 23.12
CA ALA A 311 2.67 3.91 24.26
C ALA A 311 1.63 4.44 25.26
N ALA A 312 0.57 5.09 24.78
CA ALA A 312 -0.51 5.62 25.61
C ALA A 312 -1.30 4.53 26.33
N SER A 313 -1.30 3.31 25.80
CA SER A 313 -1.97 2.15 26.40
C SER A 313 -1.11 1.33 27.35
N HIS A 314 0.14 1.79 27.60
CA HIS A 314 1.13 1.10 28.43
C HIS A 314 1.51 -0.30 27.92
N PHE A 315 1.63 -0.44 26.58
CA PHE A 315 2.12 -1.69 25.98
C PHE A 315 3.55 -1.99 26.42
N ASP A 316 3.80 -3.20 26.92
CA ASP A 316 5.14 -3.69 27.26
C ASP A 316 5.38 -5.05 26.59
N SER A 317 6.33 -5.08 25.68
CA SER A 317 6.69 -6.31 24.95
C SER A 317 7.28 -7.43 25.82
N ALA A 318 7.72 -7.12 27.04
CA ALA A 318 8.25 -8.09 28.00
C ALA A 318 7.14 -8.86 28.74
N LEU A 319 5.91 -8.34 28.74
CA LEU A 319 4.78 -8.95 29.41
C LEU A 319 4.07 -9.96 28.51
N THR A 320 3.83 -11.15 29.05
CA THR A 320 3.00 -12.18 28.38
C THR A 320 1.52 -11.85 28.46
N VAL A 321 1.09 -11.17 29.51
CA VAL A 321 -0.29 -10.67 29.71
C VAL A 321 -0.23 -9.15 29.77
N GLN A 322 -0.90 -8.50 28.81
CA GLN A 322 -0.93 -7.05 28.72
C GLN A 322 -1.98 -6.43 29.66
N PRO A 323 -1.79 -5.19 30.10
CA PRO A 323 -2.81 -4.45 30.86
C PRO A 323 -4.15 -4.33 30.10
N ASP A 324 -5.27 -4.23 30.81
CA ASP A 324 -6.60 -4.06 30.19
C ASP A 324 -6.69 -2.82 29.29
N SER A 325 -5.98 -1.75 29.64
CA SER A 325 -5.88 -0.55 28.79
C SER A 325 -5.25 -0.87 27.44
N CYS A 326 -4.22 -1.70 27.42
CA CYS A 326 -3.56 -2.15 26.18
C CYS A 326 -4.47 -3.08 25.37
N ILE A 327 -5.11 -4.05 26.01
CA ILE A 327 -6.07 -4.97 25.34
C ILE A 327 -7.20 -4.19 24.68
N ASN A 328 -7.78 -3.21 25.37
CA ASN A 328 -8.83 -2.36 24.81
C ASN A 328 -8.30 -1.50 23.64
N MET A 329 -7.09 -0.94 23.77
CA MET A 329 -6.49 -0.16 22.70
C MET A 329 -6.22 -1.03 21.46
N LEU A 330 -5.71 -2.25 21.61
CA LEU A 330 -5.49 -3.17 20.49
C LEU A 330 -6.81 -3.53 19.77
N LYS A 331 -7.91 -3.69 20.52
CA LYS A 331 -9.25 -3.86 19.92
C LYS A 331 -9.65 -2.62 19.11
N ILE A 332 -9.47 -1.43 19.65
CA ILE A 332 -9.77 -0.18 18.95
C ILE A 332 -8.92 -0.06 17.68
N MET A 333 -7.61 -0.31 17.77
CA MET A 333 -6.70 -0.19 16.63
C MET A 333 -7.00 -1.17 15.50
N TYR A 334 -7.35 -2.41 15.82
CA TYR A 334 -7.56 -3.45 14.81
C TYR A 334 -9.01 -3.51 14.30
N LEU A 335 -9.99 -3.19 15.13
CA LEU A 335 -11.40 -3.32 14.79
C LEU A 335 -12.07 -1.98 14.44
N VAL A 336 -11.92 -0.96 15.32
CA VAL A 336 -12.70 0.27 15.23
C VAL A 336 -12.07 1.27 14.25
N ILE A 337 -10.77 1.52 14.37
CA ILE A 337 -10.09 2.51 13.51
C ILE A 337 -10.16 2.11 12.02
N PRO A 338 -9.90 0.85 11.60
CA PRO A 338 -10.05 0.46 10.21
C PRO A 338 -11.46 0.65 9.67
N PHE A 339 -12.50 0.37 10.46
CA PHE A 339 -13.88 0.66 10.09
C PHE A 339 -14.12 2.17 9.88
N ALA A 340 -13.67 3.00 10.82
CA ALA A 340 -13.81 4.45 10.72
C ALA A 340 -13.08 5.02 9.49
N LEU A 341 -11.88 4.51 9.18
CA LEU A 341 -11.12 4.91 7.99
C LEU A 341 -11.82 4.50 6.70
N ASP A 342 -12.33 3.27 6.61
CA ASP A 342 -13.11 2.82 5.45
C ASP A 342 -14.39 3.66 5.27
N ALA A 343 -15.07 4.05 6.34
CA ALA A 343 -16.23 4.94 6.29
C ALA A 343 -15.86 6.34 5.76
N ILE A 344 -14.75 6.91 6.21
CA ILE A 344 -14.25 8.21 5.71
C ILE A 344 -13.86 8.11 4.23
N ILE A 345 -13.17 7.05 3.84
CA ILE A 345 -12.80 6.80 2.44
C ILE A 345 -14.06 6.67 1.58
N THR A 346 -15.05 5.88 2.01
CA THR A 346 -16.33 5.75 1.31
C THR A 346 -17.02 7.10 1.12
N PHE A 347 -17.01 7.94 2.14
CA PHE A 347 -17.55 9.30 2.06
C PHE A 347 -16.80 10.14 1.03
N ILE A 348 -15.47 10.10 1.01
CA ILE A 348 -14.65 10.82 0.01
C ILE A 348 -14.96 10.31 -1.40
N LEU A 349 -14.97 8.99 -1.60
CA LEU A 349 -15.27 8.37 -2.90
C LEU A 349 -16.67 8.72 -3.40
N SER A 350 -17.66 8.88 -2.52
CA SER A 350 -19.02 9.29 -2.90
C SER A 350 -19.08 10.72 -3.48
N HIS A 351 -18.04 11.53 -3.28
CA HIS A 351 -17.90 12.87 -3.83
C HIS A 351 -16.89 12.94 -5.01
N LEU A 352 -16.20 11.83 -5.31
CA LEU A 352 -15.17 11.77 -6.34
C LEU A 352 -15.78 11.56 -7.74
N LYS A 353 -16.63 12.49 -8.20
CA LYS A 353 -17.36 12.44 -9.48
C LYS A 353 -16.56 13.06 -10.62
N VAL A 354 -15.29 12.67 -10.76
CA VAL A 354 -14.40 13.27 -11.77
C VAL A 354 -14.83 12.88 -13.21
N GLU A 355 -15.30 11.67 -13.43
CA GLU A 355 -15.78 11.19 -14.74
C GLU A 355 -16.98 12.03 -15.22
N GLU A 356 -18.00 12.19 -14.37
CA GLU A 356 -19.19 13.02 -14.68
C GLU A 356 -18.80 14.50 -14.92
N ALA A 357 -17.79 14.99 -14.21
CA ALA A 357 -17.31 16.36 -14.38
C ALA A 357 -16.57 16.55 -15.70
N ASN A 358 -15.80 15.56 -16.15
CA ASN A 358 -15.09 15.58 -17.43
C ASN A 358 -16.08 15.51 -18.60
N GLU A 359 -17.10 14.65 -18.51
CA GLU A 359 -18.17 14.58 -19.52
C GLU A 359 -18.85 15.93 -19.73
N LYS A 360 -19.27 16.60 -18.65
CA LYS A 360 -19.90 17.92 -18.71
C LYS A 360 -19.02 19.05 -19.25
N LEU A 361 -17.72 18.91 -19.15
CA LEU A 361 -16.76 19.90 -19.67
C LEU A 361 -16.39 19.65 -21.13
N ARG A 362 -16.68 18.44 -21.66
CA ARG A 362 -16.51 18.08 -23.09
C ARG A 362 -17.73 18.48 -23.95
N GLU A 363 -18.92 18.53 -23.35
CA GLU A 363 -20.15 19.05 -23.97
C GLU A 363 -20.12 20.59 -24.08
#